data_fd22cfba8d15253282588d34517427ae
#
_entry.id   fd22cfba8d15253282588d34517427ae
#
_cell.length_a   1.000
_cell.length_b   1.000
_cell.length_c   1.000
_cell.angle_alpha   90.00
_cell.angle_beta   90.00
_cell.angle_gamma   90.00
#
_symmetry.space_group_name_H-M   'P 1'
#
loop_
_entity.id
_entity.type
_entity.pdbx_description
1 polymer ?
#
loop_
_entity_poly.entity_id
_entity_poly.type
_entity_poly.pdbx_seq_one_letter_code
_entity_poly.pdbx_strand_id
1 'polypeptide(L)'
;MKLEIKNLSKKFEKKEVLNNINLEVKSGEVVSLVGRNGSGKTTLLKLITGIYQLYTGEITIDGVNIEQNNLKSNIIYIPDKFDYFKYTKIKNIIKYYELAYDNFDEKFFKKELEKNKISLNKKVTELSKGQTVIFGVILGLACRTNFLLLDEPLDGIDIINIKLIINYIIEAQDSGVGILVSSHQLDYLENISDKIIYIDTTGKYGKEVDKMGYSKYQLVYEDKIPDELANLDSVRLVSNIGRVYVVLVRGSFEETRDLIQESAPLQCDELPVLLEDIFIINNKGGAEND
;
A
#
# COMPACT_ATOMS: atom_id res chain seq x y z
N MET A 1 7.42 -5.46 18.52
CA MET A 1 8.45 -4.62 17.88
C MET A 1 7.80 -3.52 17.06
N LYS A 2 8.50 -2.40 16.83
CA LYS A 2 8.03 -1.26 16.04
C LYS A 2 9.12 -0.83 15.06
N LEU A 3 8.82 -0.89 13.78
CA LEU A 3 9.60 -0.25 12.71
C LEU A 3 9.11 1.20 12.57
N GLU A 4 10.00 2.16 12.66
CA GLU A 4 9.67 3.58 12.64
C GLU A 4 10.55 4.32 11.63
N ILE A 5 9.93 5.13 10.79
CA ILE A 5 10.57 5.98 9.80
C ILE A 5 10.27 7.43 10.16
N LYS A 6 11.32 8.26 10.32
CA LYS A 6 11.20 9.67 10.68
C LYS A 6 11.92 10.58 9.70
N ASN A 7 11.19 11.59 9.21
CA ASN A 7 11.70 12.67 8.36
C ASN A 7 12.50 12.15 7.16
N LEU A 8 12.10 10.99 6.61
CA LEU A 8 12.83 10.34 5.54
C LEU A 8 12.66 11.09 4.22
N SER A 9 13.79 11.52 3.65
CA SER A 9 13.81 12.15 2.34
C SER A 9 14.85 11.51 1.43
N LYS A 10 14.56 11.46 0.13
CA LYS A 10 15.44 10.89 -0.90
C LYS A 10 15.42 11.69 -2.18
N LYS A 11 16.61 12.03 -2.68
CA LYS A 11 16.81 12.58 -4.01
C LYS A 11 17.63 11.62 -4.86
N PHE A 12 17.30 11.55 -6.14
CA PHE A 12 18.12 10.96 -7.18
C PHE A 12 18.54 12.10 -8.11
N GLU A 13 19.83 12.39 -8.16
CA GLU A 13 20.38 13.54 -8.87
C GLU A 13 19.68 14.85 -8.44
N LYS A 14 18.88 15.45 -9.32
CA LYS A 14 18.14 16.70 -9.06
C LYS A 14 16.67 16.48 -8.68
N LYS A 15 16.15 15.24 -8.83
CA LYS A 15 14.75 14.91 -8.57
C LYS A 15 14.56 14.44 -7.14
N GLU A 16 13.76 15.15 -6.37
CA GLU A 16 13.28 14.70 -5.08
C GLU A 16 12.17 13.67 -5.29
N VAL A 17 12.36 12.48 -4.73
CA VAL A 17 11.41 11.35 -4.88
C VAL A 17 10.62 11.13 -3.61
N LEU A 18 11.23 11.36 -2.45
CA LEU A 18 10.57 11.31 -1.14
C LEU A 18 10.97 12.54 -0.34
N ASN A 19 10.01 13.15 0.35
CA ASN A 19 10.22 14.34 1.15
C ASN A 19 9.48 14.23 2.48
N ASN A 20 10.26 14.17 3.57
CA ASN A 20 9.77 14.19 4.94
C ASN A 20 8.74 13.09 5.26
N ILE A 21 8.97 11.87 4.80
CA ILE A 21 8.10 10.72 5.06
C ILE A 21 8.21 10.30 6.52
N ASN A 22 7.06 10.15 7.18
CA ASN A 22 6.94 9.67 8.53
C ASN A 22 5.91 8.55 8.56
N LEU A 23 6.30 7.37 9.05
CA LEU A 23 5.39 6.24 9.23
C LEU A 23 5.91 5.27 10.29
N GLU A 24 5.02 4.48 10.84
CA GLU A 24 5.35 3.38 11.74
C GLU A 24 4.57 2.11 11.38
N VAL A 25 5.20 0.96 11.60
CA VAL A 25 4.59 -0.36 11.48
C VAL A 25 4.88 -1.13 12.77
N LYS A 26 3.84 -1.64 13.43
CA LYS A 26 3.96 -2.46 14.63
C LYS A 26 3.90 -3.94 14.29
N SER A 27 4.43 -4.80 15.17
CA SER A 27 4.21 -6.23 15.09
C SER A 27 2.71 -6.55 15.09
N GLY A 28 2.26 -7.40 14.16
CA GLY A 28 0.85 -7.75 13.99
C GLY A 28 0.00 -6.64 13.38
N GLU A 29 0.60 -5.67 12.70
CA GLU A 29 -0.11 -4.57 12.01
C GLU A 29 0.14 -4.65 10.51
N VAL A 30 -0.91 -4.46 9.72
CA VAL A 30 -0.84 -4.27 8.26
C VAL A 30 -0.96 -2.79 7.95
N VAL A 31 0.10 -2.23 7.38
CA VAL A 31 0.13 -0.85 6.90
C VAL A 31 0.18 -0.84 5.38
N SER A 32 -0.81 -0.24 4.75
CA SER A 32 -0.85 -0.09 3.29
C SER A 32 -0.26 1.23 2.84
N LEU A 33 0.66 1.15 1.89
CA LEU A 33 1.30 2.27 1.26
C LEU A 33 0.69 2.48 -0.13
N VAL A 34 -0.16 3.48 -0.27
CA VAL A 34 -0.90 3.74 -1.51
C VAL A 34 -0.42 4.99 -2.21
N GLY A 35 -0.52 5.01 -3.53
CA GLY A 35 -0.10 6.13 -4.36
C GLY A 35 0.02 5.74 -5.82
N ARG A 36 0.04 6.73 -6.72
CA ARG A 36 0.19 6.50 -8.17
C ARG A 36 1.55 5.87 -8.49
N ASN A 37 1.66 5.28 -9.68
CA ASN A 37 2.93 4.80 -10.18
C ASN A 37 3.93 5.96 -10.26
N GLY A 38 5.15 5.73 -9.73
CA GLY A 38 6.19 6.77 -9.65
C GLY A 38 6.12 7.69 -8.43
N SER A 39 5.18 7.51 -7.49
CA SER A 39 5.09 8.31 -6.25
C SER A 39 6.20 8.02 -5.23
N GLY A 40 7.01 6.97 -5.42
CA GLY A 40 8.13 6.66 -4.53
C GLY A 40 7.92 5.46 -3.60
N LYS A 41 6.80 4.72 -3.67
CA LYS A 41 6.51 3.54 -2.82
C LYS A 41 7.67 2.53 -2.82
N THR A 42 8.05 2.03 -3.99
CA THR A 42 9.20 1.12 -4.16
C THR A 42 10.51 1.72 -3.63
N THR A 43 10.72 3.03 -3.82
CA THR A 43 11.90 3.73 -3.31
C THR A 43 11.93 3.70 -1.78
N LEU A 44 10.78 3.95 -1.13
CA LEU A 44 10.66 3.87 0.32
C LEU A 44 10.97 2.47 0.84
N LEU A 45 10.37 1.42 0.26
CA LEU A 45 10.63 0.03 0.65
C LEU A 45 12.12 -0.34 0.51
N LYS A 46 12.77 0.10 -0.58
CA LYS A 46 14.21 -0.13 -0.80
C LYS A 46 15.11 0.66 0.13
N LEU A 47 14.69 1.82 0.62
CA LEU A 47 15.41 2.56 1.65
C LEU A 47 15.31 1.86 3.01
N ILE A 48 14.11 1.41 3.39
CA ILE A 48 13.89 0.66 4.64
C ILE A 48 14.80 -0.58 4.72
N THR A 49 15.02 -1.26 3.60
CA THR A 49 15.88 -2.45 3.55
C THR A 49 17.36 -2.15 3.33
N GLY A 50 17.71 -0.87 3.14
CA GLY A 50 19.10 -0.46 2.89
C GLY A 50 19.62 -0.81 1.49
N ILE A 51 18.77 -1.24 0.54
CA ILE A 51 19.12 -1.40 -0.89
C ILE A 51 19.52 -0.04 -1.47
N TYR A 52 18.81 1.02 -1.08
CA TYR A 52 19.24 2.38 -1.33
C TYR A 52 19.78 3.02 -0.06
N GLN A 53 20.80 3.86 -0.20
CA GLN A 53 21.32 4.65 0.91
C GLN A 53 20.35 5.79 1.25
N LEU A 54 20.26 6.11 2.54
CA LEU A 54 19.50 7.26 3.04
C LEU A 54 20.10 8.56 2.51
N TYR A 55 19.21 9.50 2.24
CA TYR A 55 19.60 10.89 2.00
C TYR A 55 19.54 11.69 3.30
N THR A 56 18.37 11.73 3.95
CA THR A 56 18.14 12.28 5.29
C THR A 56 17.09 11.49 6.04
N GLY A 57 17.03 11.67 7.35
CA GLY A 57 16.05 11.00 8.22
C GLY A 57 16.59 9.76 8.90
N GLU A 58 15.71 9.06 9.59
CA GLU A 58 16.06 7.89 10.40
C GLU A 58 15.10 6.74 10.11
N ILE A 59 15.64 5.51 10.18
CA ILE A 59 14.87 4.27 10.19
C ILE A 59 15.34 3.48 11.41
N THR A 60 14.39 3.15 12.29
CA THR A 60 14.68 2.46 13.55
C THR A 60 13.76 1.26 13.76
N ILE A 61 14.25 0.27 14.50
CA ILE A 61 13.44 -0.79 15.10
C ILE A 61 13.57 -0.64 16.61
N ASP A 62 12.44 -0.43 17.30
CA ASP A 62 12.36 -0.17 18.74
C ASP A 62 13.33 0.94 19.20
N GLY A 63 13.46 1.99 18.38
CA GLY A 63 14.32 3.16 18.63
C GLY A 63 15.80 2.96 18.31
N VAL A 64 16.22 1.76 17.85
CA VAL A 64 17.60 1.48 17.43
C VAL A 64 17.70 1.57 15.92
N ASN A 65 18.70 2.30 15.42
CA ASN A 65 18.93 2.44 13.98
C ASN A 65 19.15 1.08 13.31
N ILE A 66 18.48 0.82 12.19
CA ILE A 66 18.52 -0.49 11.48
C ILE A 66 19.91 -0.88 10.97
N GLU A 67 20.84 0.06 10.84
CA GLU A 67 22.22 -0.22 10.45
C GLU A 67 23.07 -0.75 11.61
N GLN A 68 22.56 -0.63 12.83
CA GLN A 68 23.23 -1.15 14.04
C GLN A 68 22.75 -2.57 14.35
N ASN A 69 23.62 -3.36 14.95
CA ASN A 69 23.32 -4.68 15.50
C ASN A 69 22.63 -5.66 14.52
N ASN A 70 22.92 -5.55 13.22
CA ASN A 70 22.34 -6.42 12.20
C ASN A 70 20.80 -6.44 12.17
N LEU A 71 20.14 -5.35 12.57
CA LEU A 71 18.67 -5.27 12.64
C LEU A 71 17.99 -5.41 11.28
N LYS A 72 18.71 -5.27 10.17
CA LYS A 72 18.19 -5.53 8.81
C LYS A 72 17.73 -6.97 8.62
N SER A 73 18.27 -7.94 9.38
CA SER A 73 17.79 -9.33 9.38
C SER A 73 16.37 -9.50 9.91
N ASN A 74 15.82 -8.49 10.61
CA ASN A 74 14.42 -8.49 11.04
C ASN A 74 13.44 -8.09 9.94
N ILE A 75 13.92 -7.73 8.76
CA ILE A 75 13.11 -7.22 7.65
C ILE A 75 13.35 -8.05 6.41
N ILE A 76 12.28 -8.47 5.74
CA ILE A 76 12.34 -9.06 4.40
C ILE A 76 11.58 -8.17 3.41
N TYR A 77 12.17 -7.95 2.24
CA TYR A 77 11.54 -7.24 1.12
C TYR A 77 11.28 -8.19 -0.03
N ILE A 78 10.04 -8.23 -0.46
CA ILE A 78 9.60 -8.99 -1.64
C ILE A 78 9.27 -7.99 -2.75
N PRO A 79 10.08 -7.97 -3.81
CA PRO A 79 9.88 -7.05 -4.93
C PRO A 79 8.74 -7.50 -5.84
N ASP A 80 8.17 -6.57 -6.61
CA ASP A 80 7.25 -6.89 -7.71
C ASP A 80 7.88 -7.86 -8.74
N LYS A 81 9.19 -7.73 -8.98
CA LYS A 81 9.93 -8.58 -9.94
C LYS A 81 11.19 -9.17 -9.31
N PHE A 82 11.35 -10.47 -9.48
CA PHE A 82 12.52 -11.22 -9.00
C PHE A 82 13.66 -11.24 -10.05
N ASP A 83 14.08 -10.08 -10.56
CA ASP A 83 15.10 -9.98 -11.60
C ASP A 83 16.45 -10.59 -11.20
N TYR A 84 16.79 -10.56 -9.91
CA TYR A 84 18.03 -11.13 -9.37
C TYR A 84 18.10 -12.65 -9.50
N PHE A 85 16.95 -13.34 -9.44
CA PHE A 85 16.85 -14.78 -9.45
C PHE A 85 16.11 -15.34 -10.68
N LYS A 86 15.80 -14.52 -11.67
CA LYS A 86 14.94 -14.91 -12.79
C LYS A 86 15.33 -16.19 -13.50
N TYR A 87 16.63 -16.47 -13.63
CA TYR A 87 17.16 -17.69 -14.28
C TYR A 87 17.58 -18.77 -13.29
N THR A 88 17.41 -18.54 -11.98
CA THR A 88 17.78 -19.48 -10.94
C THR A 88 16.65 -20.44 -10.65
N LYS A 89 16.96 -21.73 -10.47
CA LYS A 89 15.97 -22.72 -10.02
C LYS A 89 15.61 -22.45 -8.57
N ILE A 90 14.32 -22.60 -8.23
CA ILE A 90 13.79 -22.32 -6.90
C ILE A 90 14.55 -23.08 -5.81
N LYS A 91 14.89 -24.36 -6.02
CA LYS A 91 15.71 -25.14 -5.08
C LYS A 91 17.08 -24.53 -4.76
N ASN A 92 17.64 -23.74 -5.66
CA ASN A 92 18.92 -23.09 -5.41
C ASN A 92 18.74 -21.77 -4.67
N ILE A 93 17.56 -21.13 -4.80
CA ILE A 93 17.23 -19.88 -4.08
C ILE A 93 17.17 -20.15 -2.57
N ILE A 94 16.68 -21.32 -2.16
CA ILE A 94 16.62 -21.75 -0.74
C ILE A 94 17.97 -21.53 -0.06
N LYS A 95 19.07 -22.01 -0.68
CA LYS A 95 20.41 -21.91 -0.09
C LYS A 95 20.86 -20.47 0.20
N TYR A 96 20.45 -19.51 -0.64
CA TYR A 96 20.77 -18.09 -0.39
C TYR A 96 20.02 -17.55 0.81
N TYR A 97 18.75 -17.95 0.97
CA TYR A 97 17.92 -17.47 2.07
C TYR A 97 18.25 -18.15 3.40
N GLU A 98 18.65 -19.43 3.38
CA GLU A 98 19.20 -20.13 4.57
C GLU A 98 20.48 -19.46 5.09
N LEU A 99 21.32 -18.93 4.18
CA LEU A 99 22.53 -18.21 4.57
C LEU A 99 22.25 -16.77 5.04
N ALA A 100 21.17 -16.16 4.56
CA ALA A 100 20.85 -14.76 4.85
C ALA A 100 19.95 -14.61 6.10
N TYR A 101 19.14 -15.62 6.42
CA TYR A 101 18.16 -15.60 7.50
C TYR A 101 18.28 -16.84 8.37
N ASP A 102 18.79 -16.68 9.58
CA ASP A 102 19.07 -17.79 10.52
C ASP A 102 17.83 -18.64 10.85
N ASN A 103 16.65 -18.03 10.78
CA ASN A 103 15.37 -18.68 11.10
C ASN A 103 14.59 -19.15 9.84
N PHE A 104 15.25 -19.25 8.69
CA PHE A 104 14.57 -19.66 7.46
C PHE A 104 13.92 -21.04 7.60
N ASP A 105 12.60 -21.10 7.41
CA ASP A 105 11.82 -22.32 7.53
C ASP A 105 11.66 -23.04 6.17
N GLU A 106 12.68 -23.82 5.82
CA GLU A 106 12.70 -24.60 4.57
C GLU A 106 11.51 -25.57 4.46
N LYS A 107 11.08 -26.16 5.60
CA LYS A 107 9.97 -27.12 5.61
C LYS A 107 8.66 -26.43 5.25
N PHE A 108 8.38 -25.29 5.88
CA PHE A 108 7.23 -24.45 5.55
C PHE A 108 7.29 -24.05 4.07
N PHE A 109 8.42 -23.51 3.61
CA PHE A 109 8.60 -23.06 2.22
C PHE A 109 8.27 -24.16 1.21
N LYS A 110 8.85 -25.36 1.37
CA LYS A 110 8.61 -26.51 0.46
C LYS A 110 7.16 -26.95 0.48
N LYS A 111 6.56 -27.07 1.66
CA LYS A 111 5.15 -27.47 1.85
C LYS A 111 4.19 -26.50 1.15
N GLU A 112 4.38 -25.19 1.35
CA GLU A 112 3.48 -24.20 0.75
C GLU A 112 3.67 -24.09 -0.76
N LEU A 113 4.89 -24.26 -1.31
CA LEU A 113 5.10 -24.34 -2.75
C LEU A 113 4.42 -25.56 -3.37
N GLU A 114 4.49 -26.74 -2.72
CA GLU A 114 3.81 -27.95 -3.18
C GLU A 114 2.28 -27.76 -3.20
N LYS A 115 1.71 -27.20 -2.14
CA LYS A 115 0.28 -26.86 -2.03
C LYS A 115 -0.17 -25.96 -3.19
N ASN A 116 0.68 -25.02 -3.60
CA ASN A 116 0.44 -24.08 -4.70
C ASN A 116 0.90 -24.61 -6.07
N LYS A 117 1.29 -25.89 -6.19
CA LYS A 117 1.72 -26.55 -7.43
C LYS A 117 2.93 -25.83 -8.10
N ILE A 118 3.83 -25.26 -7.29
CA ILE A 118 5.06 -24.61 -7.74
C ILE A 118 6.22 -25.60 -7.54
N SER A 119 6.79 -26.08 -8.64
CA SER A 119 7.89 -27.05 -8.59
C SER A 119 9.23 -26.37 -8.26
N LEU A 120 9.97 -26.98 -7.32
CA LEU A 120 11.33 -26.54 -6.93
C LEU A 120 12.34 -26.59 -8.09
N ASN A 121 12.08 -27.36 -9.14
CA ASN A 121 12.98 -27.50 -10.30
C ASN A 121 12.75 -26.41 -11.35
N LYS A 122 11.64 -25.67 -11.29
CA LYS A 122 11.38 -24.53 -12.17
C LYS A 122 12.34 -23.35 -11.85
N LYS A 123 12.64 -22.58 -12.88
CA LYS A 123 13.22 -21.24 -12.74
C LYS A 123 12.10 -20.22 -12.45
N VAL A 124 12.44 -19.09 -11.88
CA VAL A 124 11.45 -18.03 -11.61
C VAL A 124 10.78 -17.55 -12.92
N THR A 125 11.52 -17.48 -14.02
CA THR A 125 10.98 -17.13 -15.35
C THR A 125 9.98 -18.12 -15.93
N GLU A 126 9.87 -19.32 -15.37
CA GLU A 126 8.93 -20.36 -15.80
C GLU A 126 7.62 -20.34 -15.01
N LEU A 127 7.51 -19.42 -14.05
CA LEU A 127 6.29 -19.18 -13.27
C LEU A 127 5.36 -18.21 -13.99
N SER A 128 4.04 -18.39 -13.85
CA SER A 128 3.09 -17.35 -14.21
C SER A 128 3.23 -16.13 -13.29
N LYS A 129 2.70 -14.96 -13.67
CA LYS A 129 2.74 -13.77 -12.81
C LYS A 129 2.19 -14.06 -11.41
N GLY A 130 0.99 -14.68 -11.31
CA GLY A 130 0.41 -15.06 -10.03
C GLY A 130 1.28 -16.05 -9.24
N GLN A 131 1.84 -17.08 -9.91
CA GLN A 131 2.77 -18.01 -9.25
C GLN A 131 4.04 -17.31 -8.74
N THR A 132 4.55 -16.31 -9.46
CA THR A 132 5.73 -15.54 -9.03
C THR A 132 5.46 -14.77 -7.76
N VAL A 133 4.30 -14.12 -7.66
CA VAL A 133 3.91 -13.38 -6.45
C VAL A 133 3.69 -14.34 -5.28
N ILE A 134 2.96 -15.42 -5.48
CA ILE A 134 2.73 -16.46 -4.44
C ILE A 134 4.09 -17.01 -3.95
N PHE A 135 5.00 -17.33 -4.86
CA PHE A 135 6.36 -17.74 -4.53
C PHE A 135 7.06 -16.71 -3.66
N GLY A 136 6.99 -15.43 -4.02
CA GLY A 136 7.58 -14.34 -3.26
C GLY A 136 7.01 -14.21 -1.84
N VAL A 137 5.69 -14.22 -1.70
CA VAL A 137 5.03 -14.13 -0.40
C VAL A 137 5.41 -15.33 0.49
N ILE A 138 5.36 -16.56 -0.04
CA ILE A 138 5.78 -17.76 0.71
C ILE A 138 7.26 -17.66 1.11
N LEU A 139 8.13 -17.15 0.22
CA LEU A 139 9.55 -16.95 0.51
C LEU A 139 9.75 -15.94 1.66
N GLY A 140 9.02 -14.81 1.62
CA GLY A 140 9.03 -13.82 2.69
C GLY A 140 8.60 -14.39 4.03
N LEU A 141 7.52 -15.14 4.06
CA LEU A 141 7.01 -15.80 5.27
C LEU A 141 7.96 -16.87 5.81
N ALA A 142 8.66 -17.59 4.92
CA ALA A 142 9.64 -18.60 5.31
C ALA A 142 10.88 -17.99 5.98
N CYS A 143 11.19 -16.72 5.74
CA CYS A 143 12.30 -16.03 6.41
C CYS A 143 12.08 -15.80 7.90
N ARG A 144 10.84 -15.92 8.38
CA ARG A 144 10.49 -15.76 9.82
C ARG A 144 10.98 -14.43 10.41
N THR A 145 10.93 -13.37 9.62
CA THR A 145 11.31 -12.02 10.05
C THR A 145 10.17 -11.32 10.80
N ASN A 146 10.49 -10.28 11.54
CA ASN A 146 9.49 -9.48 12.28
C ASN A 146 8.69 -8.54 11.37
N PHE A 147 9.28 -8.14 10.24
CA PHE A 147 8.63 -7.25 9.28
C PHE A 147 8.74 -7.80 7.86
N LEU A 148 7.60 -7.79 7.15
CA LEU A 148 7.45 -8.20 5.76
C LEU A 148 7.04 -6.99 4.91
N LEU A 149 7.89 -6.65 3.94
CA LEU A 149 7.64 -5.55 3.00
C LEU A 149 7.29 -6.15 1.63
N LEU A 150 6.09 -5.85 1.14
CA LEU A 150 5.58 -6.35 -0.13
C LEU A 150 5.41 -5.21 -1.14
N ASP A 151 6.04 -5.32 -2.29
CA ASP A 151 5.98 -4.29 -3.34
C ASP A 151 5.01 -4.71 -4.45
N GLU A 152 3.85 -4.04 -4.52
CA GLU A 152 2.78 -4.27 -5.50
C GLU A 152 2.35 -5.75 -5.63
N PRO A 153 2.11 -6.49 -4.53
CA PRO A 153 1.87 -7.94 -4.58
C PRO A 153 0.54 -8.33 -5.25
N LEU A 154 -0.36 -7.38 -5.47
CA LEU A 154 -1.68 -7.65 -6.06
C LEU A 154 -1.78 -7.22 -7.52
N ASP A 155 -0.72 -6.59 -8.08
CA ASP A 155 -0.77 -6.01 -9.41
C ASP A 155 -0.84 -7.06 -10.53
N GLY A 156 -1.90 -6.94 -11.37
CA GLY A 156 -2.05 -7.71 -12.60
C GLY A 156 -2.12 -9.23 -12.42
N ILE A 157 -2.65 -9.70 -11.30
CA ILE A 157 -2.95 -11.10 -11.01
C ILE A 157 -4.47 -11.32 -10.93
N ASP A 158 -4.90 -12.56 -11.09
CA ASP A 158 -6.33 -12.89 -11.03
C ASP A 158 -6.87 -12.91 -9.58
N ILE A 159 -8.19 -12.81 -9.45
CA ILE A 159 -8.88 -12.69 -8.16
C ILE A 159 -8.66 -13.88 -7.23
N ILE A 160 -8.41 -15.08 -7.76
CA ILE A 160 -8.18 -16.29 -6.95
C ILE A 160 -6.81 -16.16 -6.26
N ASN A 161 -5.80 -15.74 -7.01
CA ASN A 161 -4.47 -15.49 -6.47
C ASN A 161 -4.45 -14.29 -5.51
N ILE A 162 -5.22 -13.22 -5.79
CA ILE A 162 -5.38 -12.09 -4.87
C ILE A 162 -5.90 -12.57 -3.51
N LYS A 163 -6.99 -13.34 -3.48
CA LYS A 163 -7.56 -13.89 -2.24
C LYS A 163 -6.57 -14.76 -1.47
N LEU A 164 -5.79 -15.57 -2.18
CA LEU A 164 -4.77 -16.41 -1.57
C LEU A 164 -3.66 -15.58 -0.91
N ILE A 165 -3.19 -14.52 -1.58
CA ILE A 165 -2.17 -13.63 -1.04
C ILE A 165 -2.70 -12.87 0.18
N ILE A 166 -3.94 -12.39 0.13
CA ILE A 166 -4.62 -11.76 1.27
C ILE A 166 -4.65 -12.70 2.47
N ASN A 167 -5.01 -13.98 2.27
CA ASN A 167 -5.01 -14.95 3.36
C ASN A 167 -3.62 -15.13 3.97
N TYR A 168 -2.55 -15.20 3.15
CA TYR A 168 -1.17 -15.25 3.67
C TYR A 168 -0.79 -13.98 4.46
N ILE A 169 -1.26 -12.81 4.04
CA ILE A 169 -1.03 -11.54 4.76
C ILE A 169 -1.73 -11.59 6.13
N ILE A 170 -2.99 -12.02 6.18
CA ILE A 170 -3.76 -12.13 7.42
C ILE A 170 -3.13 -13.17 8.37
N GLU A 171 -2.76 -14.36 7.87
CA GLU A 171 -2.08 -15.38 8.67
C GLU A 171 -0.74 -14.88 9.24
N ALA A 172 0.00 -14.06 8.49
CA ALA A 172 1.24 -13.45 8.96
C ALA A 172 0.98 -12.38 10.03
N GLN A 173 -0.04 -11.52 9.82
CA GLN A 173 -0.49 -10.55 10.81
C GLN A 173 -0.88 -11.21 12.14
N ASP A 174 -1.71 -12.24 12.09
CA ASP A 174 -2.14 -13.03 13.26
C ASP A 174 -0.95 -13.69 13.98
N SER A 175 0.11 -14.03 13.24
CA SER A 175 1.35 -14.55 13.78
C SER A 175 2.27 -13.47 14.38
N GLY A 176 1.86 -12.20 14.37
CA GLY A 176 2.60 -11.08 14.93
C GLY A 176 3.62 -10.42 14.00
N VAL A 177 3.60 -10.73 12.70
CA VAL A 177 4.45 -10.08 11.70
C VAL A 177 3.90 -8.69 11.38
N GLY A 178 4.73 -7.65 11.45
CA GLY A 178 4.39 -6.32 10.95
C GLY A 178 4.52 -6.27 9.42
N ILE A 179 3.51 -5.80 8.72
CA ILE A 179 3.46 -5.85 7.26
C ILE A 179 3.34 -4.45 6.68
N LEU A 180 4.21 -4.13 5.72
CA LEU A 180 4.10 -2.92 4.90
C LEU A 180 3.89 -3.34 3.46
N VAL A 181 2.69 -3.07 2.92
CA VAL A 181 2.33 -3.47 1.56
C VAL A 181 2.10 -2.26 0.68
N SER A 182 2.81 -2.15 -0.44
CA SER A 182 2.55 -1.11 -1.44
C SER A 182 1.51 -1.58 -2.45
N SER A 183 0.60 -0.69 -2.84
CA SER A 183 -0.31 -0.94 -3.96
C SER A 183 -0.86 0.37 -4.54
N HIS A 184 -1.33 0.27 -5.76
CA HIS A 184 -2.21 1.25 -6.39
C HIS A 184 -3.67 0.74 -6.50
N GLN A 185 -3.93 -0.52 -6.10
CA GLN A 185 -5.26 -1.15 -6.04
C GLN A 185 -5.78 -1.07 -4.61
N LEU A 186 -6.68 -0.13 -4.36
CA LEU A 186 -7.15 0.23 -3.03
C LEU A 186 -8.16 -0.76 -2.46
N ASP A 187 -9.05 -1.29 -3.29
CA ASP A 187 -10.21 -2.08 -2.88
C ASP A 187 -9.88 -3.31 -2.05
N TYR A 188 -8.77 -3.98 -2.40
CA TYR A 188 -8.36 -5.20 -1.70
C TYR A 188 -7.63 -4.91 -0.38
N LEU A 189 -6.90 -3.79 -0.32
CA LEU A 189 -6.13 -3.43 0.86
C LEU A 189 -6.96 -2.78 1.95
N GLU A 190 -8.06 -2.10 1.57
CA GLU A 190 -8.94 -1.41 2.50
C GLU A 190 -9.47 -2.32 3.62
N ASN A 191 -9.77 -3.58 3.28
CA ASN A 191 -10.37 -4.54 4.21
C ASN A 191 -9.37 -5.25 5.12
N ILE A 192 -8.07 -5.17 4.84
CA ILE A 192 -7.03 -5.87 5.61
C ILE A 192 -6.05 -4.93 6.30
N SER A 193 -6.13 -3.63 6.04
CA SER A 193 -5.17 -2.65 6.56
C SER A 193 -5.65 -2.03 7.86
N ASP A 194 -4.80 -2.04 8.88
CA ASP A 194 -5.01 -1.27 10.10
C ASP A 194 -4.76 0.23 9.86
N LYS A 195 -3.81 0.54 8.95
CA LYS A 195 -3.49 1.90 8.54
C LYS A 195 -3.25 1.98 7.05
N ILE A 196 -3.61 3.11 6.46
CA ILE A 196 -3.37 3.42 5.06
C ILE A 196 -2.63 4.73 4.96
N ILE A 197 -1.47 4.70 4.31
CA ILE A 197 -0.60 5.85 4.13
C ILE A 197 -0.55 6.20 2.65
N TYR A 198 -0.90 7.42 2.34
CA TYR A 198 -0.89 7.94 0.99
C TYR A 198 0.42 8.67 0.68
N ILE A 199 1.08 8.32 -0.42
CA ILE A 199 2.20 9.07 -0.98
C ILE A 199 1.75 9.70 -2.30
N ASP A 200 1.78 11.02 -2.36
CA ASP A 200 1.43 11.77 -3.57
C ASP A 200 2.54 11.72 -4.64
N THR A 201 2.24 12.22 -5.83
CA THR A 201 3.20 12.25 -6.95
C THR A 201 4.35 13.24 -6.77
N THR A 202 4.29 14.12 -5.76
CA THR A 202 5.36 15.06 -5.43
C THR A 202 6.35 14.46 -4.42
N GLY A 203 6.12 13.23 -3.99
CA GLY A 203 6.91 12.58 -2.94
C GLY A 203 6.71 13.23 -1.56
N LYS A 204 5.75 14.15 -1.47
CA LYS A 204 5.36 14.80 -0.22
C LYS A 204 4.23 14.01 0.41
N TYR A 205 4.44 13.61 1.66
CA TYR A 205 3.47 13.07 2.59
C TYR A 205 3.16 11.58 2.52
N GLY A 206 3.66 10.89 3.57
CA GLY A 206 2.93 9.77 4.16
C GLY A 206 1.88 10.32 5.13
N LYS A 207 0.68 10.66 4.68
CA LYS A 207 -0.42 11.00 5.57
C LYS A 207 -1.30 9.77 5.75
N GLU A 208 -1.61 9.46 6.98
CA GLU A 208 -2.66 8.48 7.28
C GLU A 208 -3.98 8.96 6.67
N VAL A 209 -4.63 8.09 5.92
CA VAL A 209 -5.89 8.45 5.25
C VAL A 209 -7.03 8.33 6.25
N ASP A 210 -7.56 9.46 6.66
CA ASP A 210 -8.74 9.55 7.51
C ASP A 210 -10.00 9.62 6.64
N LYS A 211 -10.79 8.54 6.65
CA LYS A 211 -12.10 8.51 5.98
C LYS A 211 -13.19 9.23 6.79
N MET A 212 -13.02 9.31 8.11
CA MET A 212 -14.03 9.90 9.00
C MET A 212 -14.18 11.41 8.80
N GLY A 213 -13.21 12.05 8.14
CA GLY A 213 -13.27 13.48 7.83
C GLY A 213 -14.15 13.85 6.63
N TYR A 214 -14.87 12.89 6.01
CA TYR A 214 -15.66 13.12 4.82
C TYR A 214 -16.99 12.37 4.84
N SER A 215 -18.00 12.97 4.19
CA SER A 215 -19.27 12.34 3.85
C SER A 215 -19.45 12.29 2.34
N LYS A 216 -20.00 11.20 1.83
CA LYS A 216 -20.21 10.99 0.40
C LYS A 216 -21.70 10.97 0.09
N TYR A 217 -22.11 11.76 -0.89
CA TYR A 217 -23.49 11.85 -1.34
C TYR A 217 -23.63 11.59 -2.82
N GLN A 218 -24.69 10.89 -3.19
CA GLN A 218 -25.21 10.89 -4.55
C GLN A 218 -26.40 11.84 -4.61
N LEU A 219 -26.30 12.87 -5.44
CA LEU A 219 -27.28 13.94 -5.56
C LEU A 219 -27.85 13.95 -6.98
N VAL A 220 -29.16 14.13 -7.10
CA VAL A 220 -29.84 14.28 -8.39
C VAL A 220 -30.49 15.66 -8.43
N TYR A 221 -30.23 16.42 -9.49
CA TYR A 221 -30.84 17.73 -9.71
C TYR A 221 -31.70 17.74 -10.96
N GLU A 222 -32.62 18.73 -11.08
CA GLU A 222 -33.45 18.89 -12.25
C GLU A 222 -32.60 19.23 -13.50
N ASP A 223 -31.64 20.13 -13.35
CA ASP A 223 -30.70 20.54 -14.41
C ASP A 223 -29.24 20.19 -14.02
N LYS A 224 -28.61 21.04 -13.21
CA LYS A 224 -27.22 20.88 -12.77
C LYS A 224 -27.08 21.10 -11.26
N ILE A 225 -25.98 20.64 -10.71
CA ILE A 225 -25.59 20.95 -9.34
C ILE A 225 -25.46 22.48 -9.18
N PRO A 226 -25.99 23.10 -8.12
CA PRO A 226 -25.83 24.53 -7.87
C PRO A 226 -24.37 24.94 -7.80
N ASP A 227 -24.02 26.04 -8.49
CA ASP A 227 -22.64 26.55 -8.49
C ASP A 227 -22.19 26.96 -7.09
N GLU A 228 -23.10 27.37 -6.22
CA GLU A 228 -22.84 27.68 -4.81
C GLU A 228 -22.34 26.46 -4.03
N LEU A 229 -22.91 25.28 -4.26
CA LEU A 229 -22.45 24.04 -3.64
C LEU A 229 -21.15 23.53 -4.30
N ALA A 230 -21.11 23.51 -5.65
CA ALA A 230 -19.99 22.95 -6.39
C ALA A 230 -18.65 23.69 -6.16
N ASN A 231 -18.70 24.99 -5.85
CA ASN A 231 -17.52 25.84 -5.65
C ASN A 231 -17.08 25.94 -4.19
N LEU A 232 -17.74 25.26 -3.25
CA LEU A 232 -17.29 25.26 -1.86
C LEU A 232 -15.97 24.49 -1.70
N ASP A 233 -15.05 25.04 -0.94
CA ASP A 233 -13.78 24.39 -0.62
C ASP A 233 -13.94 23.08 0.16
N SER A 234 -15.06 22.92 0.86
CA SER A 234 -15.43 21.70 1.59
C SER A 234 -16.04 20.63 0.69
N VAL A 235 -16.44 20.95 -0.56
CA VAL A 235 -17.11 20.04 -1.49
C VAL A 235 -16.18 19.67 -2.64
N ARG A 236 -16.16 18.40 -2.99
CA ARG A 236 -15.39 17.89 -4.13
C ARG A 236 -16.25 16.99 -4.99
N LEU A 237 -16.32 17.29 -6.27
CA LEU A 237 -17.00 16.47 -7.25
C LEU A 237 -16.15 15.23 -7.56
N VAL A 238 -16.66 14.04 -7.24
CA VAL A 238 -16.04 12.75 -7.54
C VAL A 238 -16.35 12.35 -8.97
N SER A 239 -17.64 12.31 -9.33
CA SER A 239 -18.12 12.00 -10.67
C SER A 239 -19.46 12.66 -10.95
N ASN A 240 -19.78 12.79 -12.27
CA ASN A 240 -21.11 13.14 -12.67
C ASN A 240 -21.52 12.33 -13.92
N ILE A 241 -22.80 11.95 -13.99
CA ILE A 241 -23.41 11.29 -15.14
C ILE A 241 -24.78 11.93 -15.36
N GLY A 242 -24.86 12.83 -16.34
CA GLY A 242 -26.07 13.60 -16.61
C GLY A 242 -26.48 14.46 -15.40
N ARG A 243 -27.63 14.14 -14.78
CA ARG A 243 -28.18 14.85 -13.62
C ARG A 243 -27.76 14.27 -12.28
N VAL A 244 -26.99 13.19 -12.28
CA VAL A 244 -26.53 12.50 -11.07
C VAL A 244 -25.10 12.93 -10.77
N TYR A 245 -24.89 13.47 -9.58
CA TYR A 245 -23.61 13.96 -9.09
C TYR A 245 -23.18 13.16 -7.86
N VAL A 246 -21.96 12.68 -7.83
CA VAL A 246 -21.37 12.10 -6.63
C VAL A 246 -20.37 13.10 -6.07
N VAL A 247 -20.63 13.54 -4.84
CA VAL A 247 -19.79 14.53 -4.15
C VAL A 247 -19.26 13.99 -2.83
N LEU A 248 -18.06 14.42 -2.49
CA LEU A 248 -17.52 14.31 -1.14
C LEU A 248 -17.58 15.66 -0.46
N VAL A 249 -18.06 15.67 0.76
CA VAL A 249 -18.15 16.85 1.59
C VAL A 249 -17.31 16.65 2.84
N ARG A 250 -16.50 17.62 3.20
CA ARG A 250 -15.67 17.56 4.40
C ARG A 250 -16.55 17.72 5.63
N GLY A 251 -16.49 16.75 6.54
CA GLY A 251 -17.32 16.65 7.75
C GLY A 251 -18.10 15.33 7.79
N SER A 252 -18.67 15.04 8.95
CA SER A 252 -19.58 13.90 9.16
C SER A 252 -20.92 14.12 8.45
N PHE A 253 -21.71 13.07 8.28
CA PHE A 253 -23.08 13.18 7.72
C PHE A 253 -23.98 14.13 8.53
N GLU A 254 -23.82 14.17 9.85
CA GLU A 254 -24.59 15.08 10.71
C GLU A 254 -24.23 16.54 10.45
N GLU A 255 -22.93 16.85 10.27
CA GLU A 255 -22.42 18.20 10.04
C GLU A 255 -22.71 18.71 8.62
N THR A 256 -22.80 17.82 7.63
CA THR A 256 -22.94 18.19 6.23
C THR A 256 -24.37 18.09 5.68
N ARG A 257 -25.28 17.48 6.45
CA ARG A 257 -26.68 17.26 6.06
C ARG A 257 -27.41 18.54 5.68
N ASP A 258 -27.30 19.56 6.50
CA ASP A 258 -28.00 20.83 6.28
C ASP A 258 -27.51 21.51 5.01
N LEU A 259 -26.21 21.54 4.79
CA LEU A 259 -25.58 22.06 3.57
C LEU A 259 -26.13 21.37 2.30
N ILE A 260 -26.26 20.05 2.34
CA ILE A 260 -26.78 19.28 1.21
C ILE A 260 -28.27 19.53 1.01
N GLN A 261 -29.05 19.60 2.08
CA GLN A 261 -30.50 19.88 2.01
C GLN A 261 -30.79 21.30 1.48
N GLU A 262 -30.01 22.30 1.87
CA GLU A 262 -30.12 23.68 1.36
C GLU A 262 -29.89 23.76 -0.16
N SER A 263 -29.09 22.85 -0.73
CA SER A 263 -28.89 22.78 -2.18
C SER A 263 -30.08 22.23 -2.97
N ALA A 264 -31.14 21.78 -2.26
CA ALA A 264 -32.42 21.30 -2.76
C ALA A 264 -32.30 20.23 -3.90
N PRO A 265 -31.58 19.12 -3.69
CA PRO A 265 -31.54 18.03 -4.66
C PRO A 265 -32.92 17.34 -4.75
N LEU A 266 -33.30 16.86 -5.94
CA LEU A 266 -34.49 16.02 -6.15
C LEU A 266 -34.37 14.68 -5.39
N GLN A 267 -33.16 14.16 -5.30
CA GLN A 267 -32.83 12.94 -4.55
C GLN A 267 -31.46 13.09 -3.93
N CYS A 268 -31.32 12.60 -2.71
CA CYS A 268 -30.06 12.57 -1.96
C CYS A 268 -29.90 11.21 -1.28
N ASP A 269 -28.86 10.48 -1.67
CA ASP A 269 -28.49 9.21 -1.07
C ASP A 269 -27.11 9.34 -0.40
N GLU A 270 -27.00 8.86 0.84
CA GLU A 270 -25.71 8.73 1.54
C GLU A 270 -24.98 7.50 1.02
N LEU A 271 -23.73 7.66 0.65
CA LEU A 271 -22.88 6.57 0.14
C LEU A 271 -21.68 6.33 1.08
N PRO A 272 -21.16 5.09 1.14
CA PRO A 272 -19.92 4.84 1.85
C PRO A 272 -18.76 5.59 1.21
N VAL A 273 -17.92 6.21 2.03
CA VAL A 273 -16.68 6.83 1.58
C VAL A 273 -15.65 5.73 1.30
N LEU A 274 -15.20 5.62 0.07
CA LEU A 274 -14.18 4.68 -0.36
C LEU A 274 -12.80 5.37 -0.36
N LEU A 275 -11.75 4.57 -0.24
CA LEU A 275 -10.38 5.09 -0.37
C LEU A 275 -10.11 5.75 -1.72
N GLU A 276 -10.70 5.20 -2.78
CA GLU A 276 -10.59 5.77 -4.12
C GLU A 276 -11.12 7.21 -4.18
N ASP A 277 -12.18 7.51 -3.46
CA ASP A 277 -12.75 8.84 -3.41
C ASP A 277 -11.74 9.85 -2.87
N ILE A 278 -11.09 9.50 -1.76
CA ILE A 278 -10.06 10.33 -1.11
C ILE A 278 -8.82 10.44 -2.00
N PHE A 279 -8.48 9.35 -2.71
CA PHE A 279 -7.40 9.34 -3.67
C PHE A 279 -7.65 10.30 -4.85
N ILE A 280 -8.86 10.29 -5.40
CA ILE A 280 -9.25 11.17 -6.51
C ILE A 280 -9.15 12.65 -6.10
N ILE A 281 -9.61 12.99 -4.90
CA ILE A 281 -9.56 14.37 -4.38
C ILE A 281 -8.12 14.85 -4.23
N ASN A 282 -7.28 14.03 -3.61
CA ASN A 282 -5.89 14.40 -3.35
C ASN A 282 -5.06 14.53 -4.64
N ASN A 283 -5.51 13.91 -5.74
CA ASN A 283 -4.82 13.97 -7.04
C ASN A 283 -5.37 15.07 -7.97
N LYS A 284 -6.62 15.54 -7.82
CA LYS A 284 -7.18 16.61 -8.66
C LYS A 284 -6.60 17.99 -8.34
N GLY A 285 -6.00 18.18 -7.17
CA GLY A 285 -5.28 19.42 -6.82
C GLY A 285 -3.97 19.66 -7.59
N GLY A 286 -3.55 18.72 -8.46
CA GLY A 286 -2.34 18.85 -9.30
C GLY A 286 -2.59 18.98 -10.81
N ALA A 287 -3.85 19.01 -11.26
CA ALA A 287 -4.19 19.00 -12.70
C ALA A 287 -4.61 20.36 -13.30
N GLU A 288 -4.45 21.45 -12.55
CA GLU A 288 -4.78 22.81 -13.06
C GLU A 288 -3.57 23.62 -13.55
N ASN A 289 -2.39 23.01 -13.73
CA ASN A 289 -1.23 23.66 -14.32
C ASN A 289 -0.48 22.68 -15.24
N ASP A 290 -1.07 22.38 -16.40
CA ASP A 290 -0.36 21.97 -17.62
C ASP A 290 -1.16 22.44 -18.86
#